data_7234b6ba3695e2a2b33a6a6c318c3a0e
#
_entry.id   7234b6ba3695e2a2b33a6a6c318c3a0e
#
_cell.length_a   1.000
_cell.length_b   1.000
_cell.length_c   1.000
_cell.angle_alpha   90.00
_cell.angle_beta   90.00
_cell.angle_gamma   90.00
#
_symmetry.space_group_name_H-M   'P 1'
#
loop_
_entity.id
_entity.type
_entity.pdbx_description
1 polymer ?
#
loop_
_entity_poly.entity_id
_entity_poly.type
_entity_poly.pdbx_seq_one_letter_code
_entity_poly.pdbx_strand_id
1 'polypeptide(L)'
;VNLELDRASCLHRFKDVYQALGIKPEHLQNIDIWNLRGRSVPMDKLAPKLIRRAAKKDYIAIVIDPIYKVITGDENSADQMANFCNQFDKVCTELGVAVIYCHHHSKGSQGSKRSMDRASGSGVFARDPDALLDLIELDLPESLQKQQDDQMVCRICKDYLQRAGQLYKLSLDDQCSASRMTQTCRETFDDREYQRLCDDILAARTAMQGRTAWRIEGTLREFPKFAPVNLW
;
A
#
# COMPACT_ATOMS: atom_id res chain seq x y z
N VAL A 1 -1.70 -16.18 5.16
CA VAL A 1 -1.91 -17.26 4.15
C VAL A 1 -1.69 -16.67 2.78
N ASN A 2 -0.58 -16.99 2.15
CA ASN A 2 -0.25 -16.56 0.80
C ASN A 2 -0.76 -17.60 -0.21
N LEU A 3 -1.66 -17.19 -1.09
CA LEU A 3 -2.32 -18.04 -2.07
C LEU A 3 -1.86 -17.77 -3.52
N GLU A 4 -1.15 -16.68 -3.74
CA GLU A 4 -0.83 -16.22 -5.09
C GLU A 4 0.67 -16.19 -5.40
N LEU A 5 1.49 -15.71 -4.49
CA LEU A 5 2.92 -15.57 -4.74
C LEU A 5 3.67 -16.89 -4.47
N ASP A 6 4.71 -17.15 -5.23
CA ASP A 6 5.69 -18.15 -4.83
C ASP A 6 6.40 -17.72 -3.53
N ARG A 7 7.03 -18.68 -2.87
CA ARG A 7 7.64 -18.44 -1.55
C ARG A 7 8.75 -17.39 -1.62
N ALA A 8 9.58 -17.42 -2.65
CA ALA A 8 10.73 -16.51 -2.76
C ALA A 8 10.26 -15.07 -2.97
N SER A 9 9.33 -14.86 -3.91
CA SER A 9 8.72 -13.55 -4.18
C SER A 9 7.99 -13.00 -2.96
N CYS A 10 7.25 -13.84 -2.24
CA CYS A 10 6.56 -13.42 -1.01
C CYS A 10 7.55 -12.94 0.05
N LEU A 11 8.61 -13.70 0.32
CA LEU A 11 9.64 -13.33 1.30
C LEU A 11 10.42 -12.07 0.88
N HIS A 12 10.68 -11.91 -0.43
CA HIS A 12 11.34 -10.71 -0.95
C HIS A 12 10.49 -9.46 -0.67
N ARG A 13 9.19 -9.48 -0.98
CA ARG A 13 8.29 -8.37 -0.67
C ARG A 13 8.21 -8.05 0.83
N PHE A 14 8.18 -9.06 1.70
CA PHE A 14 8.25 -8.81 3.15
C PHE A 14 9.55 -8.11 3.53
N LYS A 15 10.69 -8.53 2.99
CA LYS A 15 11.98 -7.89 3.23
C LYS A 15 11.96 -6.43 2.80
N ASP A 16 11.46 -6.13 1.58
CA ASP A 16 11.41 -4.77 1.06
C ASP A 16 10.53 -3.86 1.93
N VAL A 17 9.34 -4.34 2.33
CA VAL A 17 8.43 -3.61 3.21
C VAL A 17 9.06 -3.37 4.58
N TYR A 18 9.70 -4.37 5.18
CA TYR A 18 10.40 -4.23 6.47
C TYR A 18 11.52 -3.20 6.40
N GLN A 19 12.32 -3.21 5.32
CA GLN A 19 13.38 -2.23 5.09
C GLN A 19 12.81 -0.82 4.90
N ALA A 20 11.77 -0.68 4.09
CA ALA A 20 11.13 0.62 3.83
C ALA A 20 10.51 1.24 5.09
N LEU A 21 9.96 0.42 5.97
CA LEU A 21 9.34 0.85 7.23
C LEU A 21 10.35 0.94 8.40
N GLY A 22 11.61 0.57 8.20
CA GLY A 22 12.61 0.52 9.27
C GLY A 22 12.28 -0.49 10.39
N ILE A 23 11.51 -1.54 10.06
CA ILE A 23 11.12 -2.56 11.04
C ILE A 23 12.32 -3.46 11.32
N LYS A 24 12.62 -3.66 12.60
CA LYS A 24 13.74 -4.49 13.02
C LYS A 24 13.52 -5.97 12.71
N PRO A 25 14.56 -6.73 12.32
CA PRO A 25 14.46 -8.15 11.98
C PRO A 25 13.89 -9.02 13.11
N GLU A 26 14.05 -8.64 14.37
CA GLU A 26 13.52 -9.35 15.53
C GLU A 26 11.99 -9.50 15.51
N HIS A 27 11.27 -8.57 14.85
CA HIS A 27 9.82 -8.64 14.71
C HIS A 27 9.35 -9.66 13.67
N LEU A 28 10.26 -10.22 12.86
CA LEU A 28 9.92 -11.30 11.90
C LEU A 28 9.40 -12.57 12.58
N GLN A 29 9.81 -12.82 13.82
CA GLN A 29 9.31 -13.96 14.61
C GLN A 29 7.80 -13.89 14.90
N ASN A 30 7.19 -12.70 14.78
CA ASN A 30 5.76 -12.47 15.01
C ASN A 30 4.91 -12.82 13.78
N ILE A 31 5.54 -13.20 12.66
CA ILE A 31 4.84 -13.50 11.41
C ILE A 31 5.16 -14.93 10.96
N ASP A 32 4.11 -15.73 10.83
CA ASP A 32 4.17 -17.03 10.16
C ASP A 32 3.55 -16.96 8.78
N ILE A 33 4.26 -17.38 7.74
CA ILE A 33 3.77 -17.38 6.37
C ILE A 33 3.42 -18.81 5.95
N TRP A 34 2.15 -19.03 5.65
CA TRP A 34 1.68 -20.29 5.08
C TRP A 34 1.50 -20.15 3.56
N ASN A 35 2.47 -20.67 2.80
CA ASN A 35 2.46 -20.60 1.33
C ASN A 35 1.64 -21.75 0.76
N LEU A 36 0.50 -21.43 0.14
CA LEU A 36 -0.44 -22.36 -0.46
C LEU A 36 -0.66 -22.16 -1.97
N ARG A 37 0.20 -21.39 -2.65
CA ARG A 37 0.14 -21.27 -4.10
C ARG A 37 0.16 -22.67 -4.75
N GLY A 38 -0.78 -22.93 -5.64
CA GLY A 38 -0.94 -24.24 -6.31
C GLY A 38 -1.45 -25.37 -5.40
N ARG A 39 -1.76 -25.08 -4.11
CA ARG A 39 -2.29 -26.03 -3.13
C ARG A 39 -3.48 -25.46 -2.36
N SER A 40 -4.12 -24.43 -2.91
CA SER A 40 -5.30 -23.82 -2.31
C SER A 40 -6.44 -24.86 -2.26
N VAL A 41 -7.20 -24.78 -1.19
CA VAL A 41 -8.42 -25.58 -1.01
C VAL A 41 -9.56 -24.64 -0.68
N PRO A 42 -10.81 -25.03 -0.96
CA PRO A 42 -11.99 -24.26 -0.58
C PRO A 42 -11.98 -23.82 0.89
N MET A 43 -12.59 -22.67 1.18
CA MET A 43 -12.56 -22.09 2.53
C MET A 43 -13.19 -22.98 3.59
N ASP A 44 -14.24 -23.74 3.26
CA ASP A 44 -14.85 -24.72 4.14
C ASP A 44 -13.87 -25.82 4.60
N LYS A 45 -12.90 -26.16 3.75
CA LYS A 45 -11.82 -27.11 4.05
C LYS A 45 -10.57 -26.42 4.62
N LEU A 46 -10.37 -25.14 4.33
CA LEU A 46 -9.24 -24.36 4.83
C LEU A 46 -9.45 -23.93 6.27
N ALA A 47 -10.64 -23.43 6.63
CA ALA A 47 -10.95 -22.93 7.97
C ALA A 47 -10.63 -23.92 9.09
N PRO A 48 -11.05 -25.20 9.03
CA PRO A 48 -10.69 -26.17 10.07
C PRO A 48 -9.18 -26.43 10.19
N LYS A 49 -8.46 -26.33 9.07
CA LYS A 49 -7.00 -26.50 9.08
C LYS A 49 -6.30 -25.28 9.69
N LEU A 50 -6.81 -24.06 9.39
CA LEU A 50 -6.33 -22.82 10.00
C LEU A 50 -6.53 -22.85 11.50
N ILE A 51 -7.75 -23.15 11.96
CA ILE A 51 -8.10 -23.23 13.37
C ILE A 51 -7.17 -24.20 14.10
N ARG A 52 -7.06 -25.43 13.63
CA ARG A 52 -6.19 -26.45 14.27
C ARG A 52 -4.72 -26.06 14.30
N ARG A 53 -4.22 -25.36 13.27
CA ARG A 53 -2.83 -24.93 13.20
C ARG A 53 -2.57 -23.70 14.05
N ALA A 54 -3.47 -22.70 13.98
CA ALA A 54 -3.34 -21.44 14.68
C ALA A 54 -3.60 -21.57 16.20
N ALA A 55 -4.48 -22.49 16.63
CA ALA A 55 -4.76 -22.74 18.06
C ALA A 55 -3.52 -23.10 18.90
N LYS A 56 -2.39 -23.40 18.27
CA LYS A 56 -1.12 -23.71 18.95
C LYS A 56 -0.27 -22.48 19.23
N LYS A 57 -0.69 -21.31 18.80
CA LYS A 57 0.04 -20.04 18.90
C LYS A 57 -0.93 -18.90 19.22
N ASP A 58 -0.41 -17.85 19.79
CA ASP A 58 -1.14 -16.64 20.18
C ASP A 58 -1.14 -15.62 19.03
N TYR A 59 -1.82 -15.94 17.93
CA TYR A 59 -2.00 -14.95 16.85
C TYR A 59 -3.06 -13.93 17.22
N ILE A 60 -2.84 -12.68 16.84
CA ILE A 60 -3.82 -11.59 16.94
C ILE A 60 -4.62 -11.42 15.64
N ALA A 61 -4.05 -11.87 14.51
CA ALA A 61 -4.70 -11.76 13.21
C ALA A 61 -4.29 -12.89 12.25
N ILE A 62 -5.19 -13.22 11.33
CA ILE A 62 -4.94 -14.12 10.20
C ILE A 62 -5.23 -13.34 8.92
N VAL A 63 -4.23 -13.22 8.05
CA VAL A 63 -4.37 -12.57 6.74
C VAL A 63 -4.50 -13.62 5.65
N ILE A 64 -5.52 -13.51 4.79
CA ILE A 64 -5.77 -14.41 3.64
C ILE A 64 -5.70 -13.58 2.34
N ASP A 65 -4.71 -13.86 1.51
CA ASP A 65 -4.43 -13.08 0.31
C ASP A 65 -4.13 -13.96 -0.91
N PRO A 66 -4.95 -13.85 -1.96
CA PRO A 66 -6.29 -13.25 -2.05
C PRO A 66 -7.42 -14.28 -1.82
N ILE A 67 -8.61 -13.82 -1.43
CA ILE A 67 -9.73 -14.73 -1.11
C ILE A 67 -10.30 -15.46 -2.32
N TYR A 68 -10.23 -14.91 -3.53
CA TYR A 68 -10.82 -15.55 -4.72
C TYR A 68 -10.22 -16.95 -5.00
N LYS A 69 -9.03 -17.24 -4.47
CA LYS A 69 -8.40 -18.57 -4.58
C LYS A 69 -9.08 -19.65 -3.72
N VAL A 70 -9.90 -19.27 -2.77
CA VAL A 70 -10.57 -20.17 -1.82
C VAL A 70 -12.08 -20.07 -1.85
N ILE A 71 -12.62 -19.15 -2.66
CA ILE A 71 -14.07 -19.07 -2.95
C ILE A 71 -14.48 -20.29 -3.75
N THR A 72 -15.66 -20.81 -3.46
CA THR A 72 -16.35 -21.85 -4.20
C THR A 72 -17.77 -21.43 -4.50
N GLY A 73 -18.25 -21.77 -5.70
CA GLY A 73 -19.58 -21.39 -6.16
C GLY A 73 -19.60 -20.05 -6.90
N ASP A 74 -20.79 -19.49 -7.04
CA ASP A 74 -21.03 -18.25 -7.77
C ASP A 74 -20.82 -17.04 -6.84
N GLU A 75 -19.81 -16.21 -7.14
CA GLU A 75 -19.53 -14.98 -6.41
C GLU A 75 -20.69 -13.97 -6.42
N ASN A 76 -21.61 -14.08 -7.36
CA ASN A 76 -22.79 -13.22 -7.46
C ASN A 76 -23.97 -13.73 -6.61
N SER A 77 -23.93 -14.96 -6.13
CA SER A 77 -24.95 -15.53 -5.25
C SER A 77 -24.77 -15.06 -3.82
N ALA A 78 -25.73 -14.27 -3.32
CA ALA A 78 -25.70 -13.74 -1.97
C ALA A 78 -25.65 -14.85 -0.89
N ASP A 79 -26.44 -15.91 -1.07
CA ASP A 79 -26.51 -17.02 -0.11
C ASP A 79 -25.21 -17.82 -0.06
N GLN A 80 -24.58 -18.06 -1.22
CA GLN A 80 -23.29 -18.76 -1.27
C GLN A 80 -22.19 -17.91 -0.65
N MET A 81 -22.19 -16.60 -0.89
CA MET A 81 -21.20 -15.69 -0.31
C MET A 81 -21.43 -15.47 1.19
N ALA A 82 -22.66 -15.43 1.66
CA ALA A 82 -22.94 -15.42 3.11
C ALA A 82 -22.38 -16.67 3.80
N ASN A 83 -22.62 -17.85 3.22
CA ASN A 83 -22.07 -19.11 3.74
C ASN A 83 -20.53 -19.13 3.70
N PHE A 84 -19.93 -18.49 2.69
CA PHE A 84 -18.49 -18.35 2.59
C PHE A 84 -17.95 -17.42 3.69
N CYS A 85 -18.57 -16.26 3.92
CA CYS A 85 -18.18 -15.30 4.96
C CYS A 85 -18.33 -15.89 6.38
N ASN A 86 -19.37 -16.71 6.63
CA ASN A 86 -19.54 -17.43 7.89
C ASN A 86 -18.31 -18.32 8.27
N GLN A 87 -17.48 -18.71 7.29
CA GLN A 87 -16.25 -19.45 7.60
C GLN A 87 -15.20 -18.55 8.27
N PHE A 88 -15.19 -17.25 7.97
CA PHE A 88 -14.32 -16.29 8.63
C PHE A 88 -14.79 -16.05 10.07
N ASP A 89 -16.09 -15.88 10.29
CA ASP A 89 -16.67 -15.73 11.63
C ASP A 89 -16.32 -16.92 12.53
N LYS A 90 -16.37 -18.12 11.96
CA LYS A 90 -15.96 -19.32 12.67
C LYS A 90 -14.48 -19.26 13.08
N VAL A 91 -13.60 -18.83 12.18
CA VAL A 91 -12.16 -18.68 12.49
C VAL A 91 -11.96 -17.62 13.58
N CYS A 92 -12.62 -16.46 13.46
CA CYS A 92 -12.58 -15.40 14.46
C CYS A 92 -13.01 -15.90 15.82
N THR A 93 -14.19 -16.55 15.90
CA THR A 93 -14.80 -17.00 17.16
C THR A 93 -13.98 -18.09 17.85
N GLU A 94 -13.50 -19.08 17.08
CA GLU A 94 -12.77 -20.21 17.68
C GLU A 94 -11.34 -19.85 18.12
N LEU A 95 -10.74 -18.84 17.51
CA LEU A 95 -9.34 -18.46 17.81
C LEU A 95 -9.23 -17.14 18.57
N GLY A 96 -10.27 -16.33 18.64
CA GLY A 96 -10.19 -14.98 19.23
C GLY A 96 -9.30 -14.04 18.42
N VAL A 97 -9.22 -14.20 17.09
CA VAL A 97 -8.34 -13.43 16.20
C VAL A 97 -9.13 -12.57 15.23
N ALA A 98 -8.53 -11.48 14.74
CA ALA A 98 -9.06 -10.78 13.58
C ALA A 98 -8.75 -11.57 12.29
N VAL A 99 -9.71 -11.66 11.37
CA VAL A 99 -9.46 -12.18 10.02
C VAL A 99 -9.45 -11.02 9.03
N ILE A 100 -8.35 -10.88 8.30
CA ILE A 100 -8.15 -9.87 7.28
C ILE A 100 -8.06 -10.60 5.94
N TYR A 101 -8.87 -10.21 4.97
CA TYR A 101 -8.77 -10.79 3.64
C TYR A 101 -8.65 -9.75 2.54
N CYS A 102 -7.89 -10.08 1.50
CA CYS A 102 -7.72 -9.23 0.33
C CYS A 102 -8.65 -9.67 -0.79
N HIS A 103 -9.40 -8.74 -1.34
CA HIS A 103 -10.31 -8.95 -2.44
C HIS A 103 -10.09 -7.91 -3.54
N HIS A 104 -10.23 -8.30 -4.80
CA HIS A 104 -10.04 -7.38 -5.92
C HIS A 104 -11.29 -6.52 -6.15
N HIS A 105 -11.07 -5.30 -6.60
CA HIS A 105 -12.15 -4.45 -7.08
C HIS A 105 -12.76 -5.01 -8.38
N SER A 106 -14.04 -4.74 -8.59
CA SER A 106 -14.70 -4.98 -9.87
C SER A 106 -14.06 -4.16 -11.00
N LYS A 107 -14.17 -4.62 -12.24
CA LYS A 107 -13.59 -3.92 -13.39
C LYS A 107 -14.15 -2.48 -13.55
N GLY A 108 -13.32 -1.60 -14.11
CA GLY A 108 -13.65 -0.20 -14.42
C GLY A 108 -13.11 0.79 -13.40
N SER A 109 -13.34 2.10 -13.65
CA SER A 109 -12.88 3.19 -12.77
C SER A 109 -13.47 3.06 -11.37
N GLN A 110 -12.61 3.09 -10.36
CA GLN A 110 -12.99 2.93 -8.95
C GLN A 110 -13.26 4.28 -8.25
N GLY A 111 -12.72 5.37 -8.80
CA GLY A 111 -12.81 6.69 -8.17
C GLY A 111 -14.22 7.25 -8.02
N SER A 112 -15.14 6.86 -8.92
CA SER A 112 -16.54 7.29 -8.89
C SER A 112 -17.48 6.33 -8.15
N LYS A 113 -17.02 5.14 -7.80
CA LYS A 113 -17.82 4.13 -7.09
C LYS A 113 -17.81 4.39 -5.58
N ARG A 114 -18.92 4.05 -4.92
CA ARG A 114 -18.93 3.98 -3.46
C ARG A 114 -18.10 2.78 -2.99
N SER A 115 -17.51 2.84 -1.81
CA SER A 115 -16.75 1.74 -1.22
C SER A 115 -17.50 0.40 -1.29
N MET A 116 -18.79 0.42 -0.95
CA MET A 116 -19.66 -0.76 -0.98
C MET A 116 -19.89 -1.36 -2.39
N ASP A 117 -19.63 -0.61 -3.45
CA ASP A 117 -19.88 -1.02 -4.85
C ASP A 117 -18.56 -1.38 -5.57
N ARG A 118 -17.42 -1.31 -4.88
CA ARG A 118 -16.11 -1.57 -5.48
C ARG A 118 -15.74 -3.04 -5.51
N ALA A 119 -16.11 -3.81 -4.49
CA ALA A 119 -15.82 -5.23 -4.44
C ALA A 119 -16.45 -5.97 -5.63
N SER A 120 -15.73 -6.93 -6.20
CA SER A 120 -16.29 -7.82 -7.21
C SER A 120 -17.27 -8.80 -6.58
N GLY A 121 -18.27 -9.25 -7.34
CA GLY A 121 -19.25 -10.25 -6.90
C GLY A 121 -20.39 -9.65 -6.06
N SER A 122 -20.92 -10.46 -5.15
CA SER A 122 -22.06 -10.11 -4.31
C SER A 122 -21.79 -8.97 -3.34
N GLY A 123 -22.76 -8.09 -3.13
CA GLY A 123 -22.71 -7.03 -2.11
C GLY A 123 -22.54 -7.53 -0.65
N VAL A 124 -22.50 -8.85 -0.42
CA VAL A 124 -22.18 -9.44 0.89
C VAL A 124 -20.78 -9.02 1.33
N PHE A 125 -19.78 -9.04 0.44
CA PHE A 125 -18.41 -8.63 0.77
C PHE A 125 -18.27 -7.18 1.25
N ALA A 126 -19.25 -6.33 0.94
CA ALA A 126 -19.24 -4.94 1.40
C ALA A 126 -20.03 -4.73 2.70
N ARG A 127 -20.92 -5.66 3.05
CA ARG A 127 -21.83 -5.51 4.20
C ARG A 127 -21.47 -6.40 5.39
N ASP A 128 -20.82 -7.53 5.12
CA ASP A 128 -20.45 -8.53 6.13
C ASP A 128 -19.26 -8.08 7.01
N PRO A 129 -18.16 -7.54 6.47
CA PRO A 129 -17.00 -7.17 7.27
C PRO A 129 -17.28 -6.02 8.24
N ASP A 130 -16.63 -6.04 9.41
CA ASP A 130 -16.66 -4.94 10.39
C ASP A 130 -15.88 -3.71 9.90
N ALA A 131 -14.87 -3.93 9.06
CA ALA A 131 -14.07 -2.88 8.44
C ALA A 131 -13.77 -3.22 6.97
N LEU A 132 -14.01 -2.26 6.08
CA LEU A 132 -13.65 -2.33 4.67
C LEU A 132 -12.65 -1.21 4.38
N LEU A 133 -11.47 -1.57 3.88
CA LEU A 133 -10.43 -0.63 3.45
C LEU A 133 -10.22 -0.76 1.94
N ASP A 134 -10.45 0.32 1.22
CA ASP A 134 -10.21 0.39 -0.21
C ASP A 134 -8.87 1.06 -0.49
N LEU A 135 -8.01 0.38 -1.25
CA LEU A 135 -6.82 0.97 -1.85
C LEU A 135 -7.12 1.29 -3.31
N ILE A 136 -7.14 2.58 -3.64
CA ILE A 136 -7.50 3.08 -4.96
C ILE A 136 -6.28 3.73 -5.57
N GLU A 137 -5.80 3.21 -6.70
CA GLU A 137 -4.76 3.87 -7.48
C GLU A 137 -5.31 5.16 -8.08
N LEU A 138 -4.54 6.22 -7.97
CA LEU A 138 -4.89 7.55 -8.46
C LEU A 138 -4.11 7.88 -9.72
N ASP A 139 -4.81 8.32 -10.74
CA ASP A 139 -4.17 8.96 -11.88
C ASP A 139 -3.64 10.33 -11.47
N LEU A 140 -2.33 10.55 -11.63
CA LEU A 140 -1.70 11.82 -11.31
C LEU A 140 -1.71 12.73 -12.54
N PRO A 141 -2.37 13.89 -12.49
CA PRO A 141 -2.28 14.88 -13.54
C PRO A 141 -0.84 15.35 -13.76
N GLU A 142 -0.45 15.60 -15.01
CA GLU A 142 0.89 16.09 -15.37
C GLU A 142 1.28 17.37 -14.61
N SER A 143 0.29 18.27 -14.37
CA SER A 143 0.50 19.47 -13.58
C SER A 143 0.95 19.18 -12.15
N LEU A 144 0.39 18.16 -11.51
CA LEU A 144 0.79 17.75 -10.16
C LEU A 144 2.16 17.08 -10.18
N GLN A 145 2.44 16.24 -11.16
CA GLN A 145 3.75 15.63 -11.34
C GLN A 145 4.84 16.70 -11.51
N LYS A 146 4.59 17.70 -12.36
CA LYS A 146 5.49 18.84 -12.55
C LYS A 146 5.70 19.62 -11.25
N GLN A 147 4.62 19.92 -10.52
CA GLN A 147 4.73 20.64 -9.24
C GLN A 147 5.62 19.86 -8.23
N GLN A 148 5.51 18.57 -8.19
CA GLN A 148 6.34 17.73 -7.31
C GLN A 148 7.79 17.66 -7.78
N ASP A 149 8.04 17.60 -9.11
CA ASP A 149 9.39 17.70 -9.67
C ASP A 149 10.03 19.03 -9.27
N ASP A 150 9.32 20.15 -9.47
CA ASP A 150 9.80 21.47 -9.10
C ASP A 150 10.10 21.57 -7.60
N GLN A 151 9.25 21.06 -6.73
CA GLN A 151 9.47 21.03 -5.27
C GLN A 151 10.68 20.19 -4.88
N MET A 152 10.85 19.03 -5.52
CA MET A 152 11.99 18.15 -5.28
C MET A 152 13.30 18.84 -5.71
N VAL A 153 13.33 19.45 -6.89
CA VAL A 153 14.49 20.23 -7.37
C VAL A 153 14.83 21.36 -6.41
N CYS A 154 13.82 22.15 -5.98
CA CYS A 154 14.01 23.22 -4.99
C CYS A 154 14.63 22.69 -3.69
N ARG A 155 14.14 21.54 -3.18
CA ARG A 155 14.67 20.94 -1.94
C ARG A 155 16.12 20.54 -2.09
N ILE A 156 16.51 19.86 -3.17
CA ILE A 156 17.89 19.44 -3.42
C ILE A 156 18.81 20.66 -3.55
N CYS A 157 18.43 21.64 -4.37
CA CYS A 157 19.21 22.87 -4.52
C CYS A 157 19.35 23.62 -3.20
N LYS A 158 18.29 23.67 -2.39
CA LYS A 158 18.30 24.29 -1.07
C LYS A 158 19.32 23.64 -0.14
N ASP A 159 19.35 22.29 -0.10
CA ASP A 159 20.31 21.55 0.72
C ASP A 159 21.76 21.84 0.31
N TYR A 160 22.04 21.93 -0.99
CA TYR A 160 23.38 22.28 -1.49
C TYR A 160 23.78 23.73 -1.11
N LEU A 161 22.91 24.70 -1.37
CA LEU A 161 23.16 26.10 -1.04
C LEU A 161 23.25 26.32 0.47
N GLN A 162 22.52 25.61 1.28
CA GLN A 162 22.59 25.69 2.73
C GLN A 162 23.90 25.14 3.26
N ARG A 163 24.37 24.00 2.77
CA ARG A 163 25.68 23.43 3.11
C ARG A 163 26.84 24.37 2.73
N ALA A 164 26.72 25.08 1.61
CA ALA A 164 27.69 26.07 1.16
C ALA A 164 27.55 27.44 1.85
N GLY A 165 26.56 27.62 2.73
CA GLY A 165 26.29 28.91 3.38
C GLY A 165 25.83 30.02 2.43
N GLN A 166 25.27 29.66 1.27
CA GLN A 166 24.92 30.59 0.19
C GLN A 166 23.42 30.82 0.01
N LEU A 167 22.60 30.23 0.87
CA LEU A 167 21.13 30.30 0.76
C LEU A 167 20.60 31.76 0.90
N TYR A 168 21.33 32.63 1.57
CA TYR A 168 20.99 34.06 1.74
C TYR A 168 20.88 34.83 0.42
N LYS A 169 21.43 34.30 -0.67
CA LYS A 169 21.35 34.90 -2.01
C LYS A 169 19.94 34.89 -2.62
N LEU A 170 19.04 34.12 -2.05
CA LEU A 170 17.70 33.89 -2.55
C LEU A 170 16.64 34.44 -1.60
N SER A 171 15.66 35.16 -2.15
CA SER A 171 14.41 35.46 -1.44
C SER A 171 13.63 34.20 -1.13
N LEU A 172 12.63 34.28 -0.22
CA LEU A 172 11.74 33.14 0.07
C LEU A 172 10.96 32.70 -1.16
N ASP A 173 10.55 33.65 -2.02
CA ASP A 173 9.81 33.35 -3.26
C ASP A 173 10.72 32.65 -4.28
N ASP A 174 11.97 33.08 -4.42
CA ASP A 174 12.94 32.44 -5.31
C ASP A 174 13.25 31.00 -4.88
N GLN A 175 13.24 30.71 -3.57
CA GLN A 175 13.43 29.36 -3.03
C GLN A 175 12.30 28.37 -3.41
N CYS A 176 11.16 28.86 -3.88
CA CYS A 176 10.05 28.06 -4.40
C CYS A 176 10.09 27.88 -5.92
N SER A 177 11.08 28.48 -6.60
CA SER A 177 11.24 28.41 -8.07
C SER A 177 12.38 27.49 -8.46
N ALA A 178 12.08 26.32 -9.04
CA ALA A 178 13.09 25.35 -9.48
C ALA A 178 14.11 25.96 -10.45
N SER A 179 13.66 26.82 -11.37
CA SER A 179 14.54 27.49 -12.32
C SER A 179 15.49 28.48 -11.65
N ARG A 180 14.98 29.30 -10.71
CA ARG A 180 15.81 30.25 -9.95
C ARG A 180 16.82 29.51 -9.06
N MET A 181 16.38 28.48 -8.35
CA MET A 181 17.22 27.66 -7.52
C MET A 181 18.37 27.02 -8.32
N THR A 182 18.04 26.40 -9.46
CA THR A 182 19.05 25.76 -10.32
C THR A 182 20.04 26.78 -10.90
N GLN A 183 19.53 27.96 -11.34
CA GLN A 183 20.38 29.02 -11.84
C GLN A 183 21.37 29.51 -10.76
N THR A 184 20.88 29.77 -9.56
CA THR A 184 21.75 30.21 -8.42
C THR A 184 22.79 29.15 -8.08
N CYS A 185 22.44 27.86 -8.11
CA CYS A 185 23.40 26.78 -7.95
C CYS A 185 24.48 26.82 -9.03
N ARG A 186 24.09 27.01 -10.30
CA ARG A 186 25.03 27.09 -11.43
C ARG A 186 26.02 28.27 -11.29
N GLU A 187 25.56 29.39 -10.77
CA GLU A 187 26.37 30.60 -10.55
C GLU A 187 27.25 30.49 -9.29
N THR A 188 26.90 29.59 -8.37
CA THR A 188 27.57 29.47 -7.07
C THR A 188 28.62 28.38 -7.04
N PHE A 189 28.37 27.25 -7.66
CA PHE A 189 29.21 26.05 -7.59
C PHE A 189 30.16 25.94 -8.79
N ASP A 190 31.31 25.30 -8.57
CA ASP A 190 32.19 24.92 -9.65
C ASP A 190 31.56 23.79 -10.51
N ASP A 191 32.16 23.49 -11.67
CA ASP A 191 31.62 22.50 -12.61
C ASP A 191 31.47 21.10 -11.99
N ARG A 192 32.35 20.71 -11.08
CA ARG A 192 32.34 19.43 -10.41
C ARG A 192 31.19 19.30 -9.41
N GLU A 193 31.00 20.33 -8.62
CA GLU A 193 29.95 20.38 -7.60
C GLU A 193 28.58 20.54 -8.24
N TYR A 194 28.46 21.36 -9.28
CA TYR A 194 27.24 21.49 -10.05
C TYR A 194 26.88 20.19 -10.76
N GLN A 195 27.85 19.44 -11.30
CA GLN A 195 27.57 18.12 -11.90
C GLN A 195 27.00 17.13 -10.87
N ARG A 196 27.54 17.10 -9.65
CA ARG A 196 26.99 16.28 -8.56
C ARG A 196 25.54 16.64 -8.23
N LEU A 197 25.23 17.94 -8.16
CA LEU A 197 23.85 18.41 -8.00
C LEU A 197 22.94 17.90 -9.12
N CYS A 198 23.39 17.98 -10.37
CA CYS A 198 22.62 17.46 -11.51
C CYS A 198 22.39 15.94 -11.43
N ASP A 199 23.41 15.19 -11.03
CA ASP A 199 23.32 13.74 -10.86
C ASP A 199 22.33 13.38 -9.74
N ASP A 200 22.33 14.11 -8.62
CA ASP A 200 21.38 13.92 -7.53
C ASP A 200 19.93 14.25 -7.95
N ILE A 201 19.74 15.32 -8.73
CA ILE A 201 18.43 15.67 -9.30
C ILE A 201 17.96 14.56 -10.25
N LEU A 202 18.83 14.06 -11.12
CA LEU A 202 18.50 12.98 -12.06
C LEU A 202 18.13 11.70 -11.32
N ALA A 203 18.89 11.32 -10.30
CA ALA A 203 18.61 10.16 -9.45
C ALA A 203 17.25 10.28 -8.76
N ALA A 204 16.94 11.46 -8.21
CA ALA A 204 15.67 11.73 -7.57
C ALA A 204 14.48 11.68 -8.56
N ARG A 205 14.65 12.24 -9.76
CA ARG A 205 13.65 12.14 -10.85
C ARG A 205 13.39 10.68 -11.24
N THR A 206 14.44 9.90 -11.42
CA THR A 206 14.33 8.47 -11.74
C THR A 206 13.57 7.71 -10.66
N ALA A 207 13.84 8.01 -9.38
CA ALA A 207 13.13 7.42 -8.26
C ALA A 207 11.64 7.84 -8.21
N MET A 208 11.29 9.05 -8.67
CA MET A 208 9.91 9.52 -8.71
C MET A 208 9.11 8.92 -9.86
N GLN A 209 9.71 8.67 -11.02
CA GLN A 209 9.02 8.12 -12.20
C GLN A 209 8.41 6.74 -11.96
N GLY A 210 8.94 5.97 -11.01
CA GLY A 210 8.40 4.66 -10.64
C GLY A 210 7.35 4.68 -9.53
N ARG A 211 6.96 5.85 -9.01
CA ARG A 211 5.99 5.97 -7.93
C ARG A 211 4.57 6.00 -8.45
N THR A 212 3.69 5.32 -7.73
CA THR A 212 2.25 5.35 -7.93
C THR A 212 1.59 6.07 -6.75
N ALA A 213 0.48 6.75 -7.03
CA ALA A 213 -0.30 7.41 -5.99
C ALA A 213 -1.50 6.56 -5.62
N TRP A 214 -1.81 6.51 -4.34
CA TRP A 214 -2.88 5.70 -3.80
C TRP A 214 -3.74 6.52 -2.85
N ARG A 215 -5.02 6.19 -2.81
CA ARG A 215 -5.95 6.67 -1.81
C ARG A 215 -6.44 5.51 -0.97
N ILE A 216 -6.40 5.67 0.34
CA ILE A 216 -7.03 4.76 1.28
C ILE A 216 -8.35 5.39 1.71
N GLU A 217 -9.44 4.69 1.45
CA GLU A 217 -10.78 5.00 1.97
C GLU A 217 -11.23 3.85 2.87
N GLY A 218 -12.06 4.15 3.86
CA GLY A 218 -12.54 3.12 4.77
C GLY A 218 -13.99 3.30 5.15
N THR A 219 -14.66 2.16 5.33
CA THR A 219 -15.99 2.07 5.92
C THR A 219 -15.87 1.15 7.14
N LEU A 220 -16.21 1.68 8.29
CA LEU A 220 -16.17 0.98 9.57
C LEU A 220 -17.60 0.79 10.05
N ARG A 221 -17.95 -0.39 10.54
CA ARG A 221 -19.33 -0.69 10.98
C ARG A 221 -19.71 0.10 12.21
N GLU A 222 -18.86 0.15 13.22
CA GLU A 222 -19.17 0.71 14.55
C GLU A 222 -18.45 2.03 14.84
N PHE A 223 -17.60 2.49 13.92
CA PHE A 223 -16.80 3.69 14.12
C PHE A 223 -17.11 4.77 13.09
N PRO A 224 -16.93 6.05 13.42
CA PRO A 224 -17.02 7.13 12.45
C PRO A 224 -16.07 6.92 11.27
N LYS A 225 -16.48 7.36 10.09
CA LYS A 225 -15.60 7.37 8.92
C LYS A 225 -14.38 8.26 9.18
N PHE A 226 -13.21 7.78 8.82
CA PHE A 226 -12.01 8.62 8.77
C PHE A 226 -11.90 9.33 7.41
N ALA A 227 -11.19 10.46 7.40
CA ALA A 227 -10.92 11.17 6.16
C ALA A 227 -10.03 10.31 5.24
N PRO A 228 -10.29 10.27 3.91
CA PRO A 228 -9.42 9.56 2.98
C PRO A 228 -7.98 10.01 3.10
N VAL A 229 -7.04 9.05 3.07
CA VAL A 229 -5.60 9.29 3.14
C VAL A 229 -5.00 9.07 1.76
N ASN A 230 -4.31 10.08 1.24
CA ASN A 230 -3.57 9.95 0.00
C ASN A 230 -2.10 9.63 0.31
N LEU A 231 -1.56 8.65 -0.41
CA LEU A 231 -0.18 8.19 -0.31
C LEU A 231 0.48 8.35 -1.67
N TRP A 232 1.74 8.78 -1.67
CA TRP A 232 2.55 8.90 -2.88
C TRP A 232 4.04 8.64 -2.59
#